data_a0903122a5186674a9cb7db8065dec3b
#
_entry.id   a0903122a5186674a9cb7db8065dec3b
#
_cell.length_a   1.000
_cell.length_b   1.000
_cell.length_c   1.000
_cell.angle_alpha   90.00
_cell.angle_beta   90.00
_cell.angle_gamma   90.00
#
_symmetry.space_group_name_H-M   'P 1'
#
loop_
_entity.id
_entity.type
_entity.pdbx_description
1 polymer ?
#
loop_
_entity_poly.entity_id
_entity_poly.type
_entity_poly.pdbx_seq_one_letter_code
_entity_poly.pdbx_strand_id
1 'polypeptide(L)'
;MSTRVALIVIGTFKQDWFGLAPVAQSDFVARVGKIADAAGLEPQTGYRLTATPGAFLEVWEGADRTAVDQAVRELQAMGYTRYIDARWLIGEREVGEPKVRASRSTNGPKVRRR
;
A
#
# COMPACT_ATOMS: atom_id res chain seq x y z
N MET A 1 15.85 -15.42 10.77
CA MET A 1 14.65 -15.28 9.95
C MET A 1 14.35 -13.81 9.74
N SER A 2 14.24 -13.38 8.50
CA SER A 2 14.01 -11.97 8.25
C SER A 2 12.52 -11.62 8.36
N THR A 3 12.27 -10.43 8.86
CA THR A 3 10.92 -9.90 8.96
C THR A 3 10.47 -9.38 7.61
N ARG A 4 9.27 -9.73 7.19
CA ARG A 4 8.68 -9.18 5.98
C ARG A 4 8.42 -7.70 6.17
N VAL A 5 8.64 -6.94 5.11
CA VAL A 5 8.45 -5.50 5.13
C VAL A 5 7.27 -5.15 4.22
N ALA A 6 6.36 -4.36 4.73
CA ALA A 6 5.17 -3.96 4.00
C ALA A 6 5.33 -2.58 3.40
N LEU A 7 4.83 -2.42 2.19
CA LEU A 7 4.58 -1.13 1.58
C LEU A 7 3.08 -0.91 1.63
N ILE A 8 2.67 0.14 2.31
CA ILE A 8 1.26 0.52 2.42
C ILE A 8 1.08 1.78 1.59
N VAL A 9 0.19 1.71 0.63
CA VAL A 9 -0.10 2.84 -0.26
C VAL A 9 -1.52 3.31 0.03
N ILE A 10 -1.64 4.58 0.42
CA ILE A 10 -2.95 5.21 0.53
C ILE A 10 -2.99 6.23 -0.60
N GLY A 11 -3.82 5.98 -1.60
CA GLY A 11 -3.83 6.77 -2.81
C GLY A 11 -5.20 7.27 -3.19
N THR A 12 -5.22 8.37 -3.96
CA THR A 12 -6.43 8.90 -4.55
C THR A 12 -6.15 9.16 -6.03
N PHE A 13 -7.00 8.66 -6.90
CA PHE A 13 -6.86 8.91 -8.33
C PHE A 13 -7.07 10.39 -8.62
N LYS A 14 -6.15 10.95 -9.40
CA LYS A 14 -6.22 12.35 -9.82
C LYS A 14 -7.07 12.48 -11.07
N GLN A 15 -7.42 13.71 -11.39
CA GLN A 15 -8.23 14.03 -12.56
C GLN A 15 -7.65 13.42 -13.84
N ASP A 16 -6.33 13.49 -14.00
CA ASP A 16 -5.67 12.97 -15.20
C ASP A 16 -5.91 11.48 -15.42
N TRP A 17 -6.11 10.72 -14.35
CA TRP A 17 -6.42 9.30 -14.46
C TRP A 17 -7.73 9.07 -15.21
N PHE A 18 -8.74 9.86 -14.87
CA PHE A 18 -10.07 9.69 -15.44
C PHE A 18 -10.14 10.15 -16.91
N GLY A 19 -9.13 10.91 -17.35
CA GLY A 19 -9.01 11.29 -18.75
C GLY A 19 -8.36 10.25 -19.63
N LEU A 20 -7.81 9.19 -19.06
CA LEU A 20 -7.16 8.14 -19.83
C LEU A 20 -8.19 7.20 -20.45
N ALA A 21 -7.90 6.73 -21.66
CA ALA A 21 -8.68 5.67 -22.28
C ALA A 21 -8.55 4.37 -21.46
N PRO A 22 -9.57 3.50 -21.50
CA PRO A 22 -9.51 2.24 -20.72
C PRO A 22 -8.26 1.40 -20.97
N VAL A 23 -7.78 1.35 -22.23
CA VAL A 23 -6.58 0.58 -22.53
C VAL A 23 -5.35 1.19 -21.86
N ALA A 24 -5.27 2.51 -21.79
CA ALA A 24 -4.16 3.19 -21.12
C ALA A 24 -4.21 2.96 -19.62
N GLN A 25 -5.40 2.94 -19.03
CA GLN A 25 -5.56 2.62 -17.62
C GLN A 25 -5.11 1.20 -17.32
N SER A 26 -5.50 0.25 -18.16
CA SER A 26 -5.09 -1.15 -18.00
C SER A 26 -3.59 -1.31 -18.14
N ASP A 27 -2.97 -0.60 -19.10
CA ASP A 27 -1.52 -0.66 -19.29
C ASP A 27 -0.79 -0.10 -18.08
N PHE A 28 -1.30 0.97 -17.51
CA PHE A 28 -0.71 1.56 -16.30
C PHE A 28 -0.73 0.55 -15.15
N VAL A 29 -1.89 -0.06 -14.90
CA VAL A 29 -2.04 -1.05 -13.82
C VAL A 29 -1.09 -2.24 -14.05
N ALA A 30 -0.98 -2.70 -15.30
CA ALA A 30 -0.09 -3.81 -15.61
C ALA A 30 1.37 -3.45 -15.35
N ARG A 31 1.78 -2.22 -15.65
CA ARG A 31 3.15 -1.77 -15.40
C ARG A 31 3.44 -1.67 -13.92
N VAL A 32 2.48 -1.19 -13.13
CA VAL A 32 2.61 -1.16 -11.67
C VAL A 32 2.84 -2.58 -11.14
N GLY A 33 2.05 -3.53 -11.63
CA GLY A 33 2.19 -4.93 -11.23
C GLY A 33 3.54 -5.51 -11.57
N LYS A 34 4.06 -5.18 -12.77
CA LYS A 34 5.38 -5.67 -13.19
C LYS A 34 6.51 -5.12 -12.34
N ILE A 35 6.42 -3.83 -11.99
CA ILE A 35 7.42 -3.20 -11.13
C ILE A 35 7.41 -3.85 -9.75
N ALA A 36 6.24 -4.06 -9.18
CA ALA A 36 6.11 -4.70 -7.88
C ALA A 36 6.66 -6.13 -7.92
N ASP A 37 6.30 -6.88 -8.96
CA ASP A 37 6.75 -8.26 -9.09
C ASP A 37 8.26 -8.35 -9.26
N ALA A 38 8.85 -7.47 -10.08
CA ALA A 38 10.30 -7.46 -10.30
C ALA A 38 11.06 -7.11 -9.02
N ALA A 39 10.46 -6.34 -8.13
CA ALA A 39 11.07 -6.00 -6.84
C ALA A 39 10.81 -7.07 -5.78
N GLY A 40 10.03 -8.10 -6.12
CA GLY A 40 9.70 -9.17 -5.19
C GLY A 40 8.59 -8.81 -4.22
N LEU A 41 7.78 -7.83 -4.55
CA LEU A 41 6.63 -7.47 -3.71
C LEU A 41 5.42 -8.32 -4.09
N GLU A 42 4.73 -8.79 -3.06
CA GLU A 42 3.52 -9.59 -3.22
C GLU A 42 2.32 -8.81 -2.70
N PRO A 43 1.23 -8.74 -3.46
CA PRO A 43 0.03 -8.07 -2.98
C PRO A 43 -0.60 -8.86 -1.83
N GLN A 44 -0.96 -8.17 -0.77
CA GLN A 44 -1.58 -8.79 0.41
C GLN A 44 -3.06 -8.48 0.49
N THR A 45 -3.42 -7.21 0.38
CA THR A 45 -4.81 -6.80 0.48
C THR A 45 -4.99 -5.43 -0.16
N GLY A 46 -6.23 -5.12 -0.50
CA GLY A 46 -6.58 -3.81 -1.03
C GLY A 46 -7.99 -3.45 -0.61
N TYR A 47 -8.21 -2.17 -0.41
CA TYR A 47 -9.51 -1.63 -0.04
C TYR A 47 -9.82 -0.40 -0.88
N ARG A 48 -11.06 -0.30 -1.30
CA ARG A 48 -11.57 0.96 -1.83
C ARG A 48 -12.12 1.73 -0.63
N LEU A 49 -11.62 2.95 -0.46
CA LEU A 49 -12.04 3.76 0.69
C LEU A 49 -13.33 4.48 0.33
N THR A 50 -14.35 4.32 1.15
CA THR A 50 -15.70 4.77 0.79
C THR A 50 -15.96 6.23 1.11
N ALA A 51 -15.20 6.80 2.06
CA ALA A 51 -15.41 8.18 2.46
C ALA A 51 -14.94 9.20 1.42
N THR A 52 -13.97 8.82 0.59
CA THR A 52 -13.39 9.71 -0.43
C THR A 52 -13.46 9.01 -1.78
N PRO A 53 -14.21 9.54 -2.74
CA PRO A 53 -14.27 8.93 -4.07
C PRO A 53 -12.89 8.79 -4.70
N GLY A 54 -12.62 7.64 -5.29
CA GLY A 54 -11.35 7.37 -5.95
C GLY A 54 -10.19 7.06 -5.03
N ALA A 55 -10.43 6.96 -3.72
CA ALA A 55 -9.37 6.65 -2.76
C ALA A 55 -9.29 5.16 -2.48
N PHE A 56 -8.07 4.69 -2.23
CA PHE A 56 -7.83 3.27 -1.98
C PHE A 56 -6.66 3.09 -1.01
N LEU A 57 -6.59 1.89 -0.45
CA LEU A 57 -5.47 1.47 0.38
C LEU A 57 -5.00 0.12 -0.14
N GLU A 58 -3.70 -0.03 -0.33
CA GLU A 58 -3.11 -1.30 -0.76
C GLU A 58 -1.94 -1.65 0.14
N VAL A 59 -1.80 -2.95 0.41
CA VAL A 59 -0.67 -3.47 1.18
C VAL A 59 0.06 -4.49 0.34
N TRP A 60 1.36 -4.29 0.20
CA TRP A 60 2.27 -5.20 -0.49
C TRP A 60 3.35 -5.62 0.49
N GLU A 61 3.90 -6.80 0.33
CA GLU A 61 5.01 -7.25 1.18
C GLU A 61 6.19 -7.71 0.36
N GLY A 62 7.37 -7.37 0.84
CA GLY A 62 8.62 -7.83 0.27
C GLY A 62 9.54 -8.39 1.35
N ALA A 63 10.68 -8.91 0.89
CA ALA A 63 11.61 -9.58 1.79
C ALA A 63 12.30 -8.61 2.76
N ASP A 64 12.54 -7.38 2.32
CA ASP A 64 13.29 -6.42 3.12
C ASP A 64 12.98 -4.99 2.67
N ARG A 65 13.55 -4.03 3.41
CA ARG A 65 13.37 -2.61 3.13
C ARG A 65 13.91 -2.22 1.77
N THR A 66 15.01 -2.82 1.35
CA THR A 66 15.61 -2.50 0.05
C THR A 66 14.66 -2.82 -1.10
N ALA A 67 13.96 -3.93 -1.03
CA ALA A 67 12.98 -4.32 -2.06
C ALA A 67 11.86 -3.28 -2.14
N VAL A 68 11.36 -2.83 -1.00
CA VAL A 68 10.30 -1.83 -0.94
C VAL A 68 10.78 -0.49 -1.50
N ASP A 69 11.96 -0.05 -1.07
CA ASP A 69 12.52 1.23 -1.53
C ASP A 69 12.72 1.22 -3.04
N GLN A 70 13.19 0.11 -3.59
CA GLN A 70 13.38 -0.03 -5.03
C GLN A 70 12.05 0.09 -5.77
N ALA A 71 11.02 -0.59 -5.28
CA ALA A 71 9.70 -0.54 -5.91
C ALA A 71 9.16 0.90 -5.92
N VAL A 72 9.27 1.59 -4.79
CA VAL A 72 8.79 2.98 -4.69
C VAL A 72 9.52 3.88 -5.69
N ARG A 73 10.86 3.75 -5.78
CA ARG A 73 11.63 4.55 -6.72
C ARG A 73 11.19 4.30 -8.17
N GLU A 74 10.98 3.04 -8.52
CA GLU A 74 10.59 2.71 -9.90
C GLU A 74 9.16 3.12 -10.20
N LEU A 75 8.26 3.03 -9.24
CA LEU A 75 6.90 3.52 -9.42
C LEU A 75 6.90 5.03 -9.64
N GLN A 76 7.69 5.76 -8.86
CA GLN A 76 7.79 7.19 -9.05
C GLN A 76 8.40 7.54 -10.42
N ALA A 77 9.43 6.77 -10.83
CA ALA A 77 10.10 7.00 -12.11
C ALA A 77 9.17 6.73 -13.30
N MET A 78 8.23 5.82 -13.17
CA MET A 78 7.28 5.54 -14.26
C MET A 78 6.14 6.54 -14.34
N GLY A 79 6.06 7.49 -13.41
CA GLY A 79 5.02 8.48 -13.41
C GLY A 79 3.78 8.12 -12.60
N TYR A 80 3.94 7.26 -11.60
CA TYR A 80 2.82 6.83 -10.76
C TYR A 80 2.08 8.02 -10.15
N THR A 81 2.84 9.01 -9.67
CA THR A 81 2.25 10.17 -8.99
C THR A 81 1.60 11.18 -9.94
N ARG A 82 1.77 10.99 -11.24
CA ARG A 82 1.03 11.79 -12.21
C ARG A 82 -0.47 11.51 -12.14
N TYR A 83 -0.83 10.26 -11.83
CA TYR A 83 -2.22 9.82 -11.85
C TYR A 83 -2.78 9.52 -10.47
N ILE A 84 -1.90 9.39 -9.46
CA ILE A 84 -2.31 8.98 -8.12
C ILE A 84 -1.61 9.88 -7.11
N ASP A 85 -2.41 10.53 -6.26
CA ASP A 85 -1.89 11.26 -5.12
C ASP A 85 -1.70 10.22 -4.01
N ALA A 86 -0.45 9.86 -3.73
CA ALA A 86 -0.16 8.71 -2.90
C ALA A 86 0.63 9.06 -1.65
N ARG A 87 0.27 8.41 -0.56
CA ARG A 87 1.09 8.36 0.65
C ARG A 87 1.69 6.96 0.73
N TRP A 88 2.99 6.92 0.98
CA TRP A 88 3.75 5.68 1.07
C TRP A 88 4.15 5.47 2.52
N LEU A 89 3.70 4.37 3.10
CA LEU A 89 4.04 4.01 4.46
C LEU A 89 4.77 2.67 4.45
N ILE A 90 5.73 2.52 5.32
CA ILE A 90 6.51 1.29 5.40
C ILE A 90 6.37 0.73 6.81
N GLY A 91 6.07 -0.55 6.88
CA GLY A 91 5.93 -1.24 8.15
C GLY A 91 6.63 -2.58 8.13
N GLU A 92 6.85 -3.12 9.30
CA GLU A 92 7.38 -4.46 9.44
C GLU A 92 6.29 -5.36 9.99
N ARG A 93 6.23 -6.58 9.46
CA ARG A 93 5.23 -7.53 9.97
C ARG A 93 5.59 -7.92 11.40
N GLU A 94 4.63 -7.79 12.29
CA GLU A 94 4.82 -8.25 13.66
C GLU A 94 4.78 -9.77 13.72
N VAL A 95 5.65 -10.33 14.57
CA VAL A 95 5.68 -11.76 14.81
C VAL A 95 4.94 -12.04 16.11
N GLY A 96 3.93 -12.91 16.04
CA GLY A 96 3.11 -13.22 17.19
C GLY A 96 2.01 -12.20 17.38
N GLU A 97 1.53 -12.06 18.60
CA GLU A 97 0.44 -11.14 18.90
C GLU A 97 0.91 -9.69 18.90
N PRO A 98 0.12 -8.78 18.31
CA PRO A 98 0.47 -7.36 18.33
C PRO A 98 0.51 -6.83 19.76
N LYS A 99 1.66 -6.36 20.16
CA LYS A 99 1.88 -5.88 21.53
C LYS A 99 1.09 -4.63 21.86
N VAL A 100 0.89 -3.79 20.87
CA VAL A 100 0.12 -2.56 21.06
C VAL A 100 -1.29 -2.87 21.53
N ARG A 101 -1.92 -3.88 20.90
CA ARG A 101 -3.28 -4.25 21.28
C ARG A 101 -3.33 -4.82 22.70
N ALA A 102 -2.34 -5.59 23.06
CA ALA A 102 -2.29 -6.17 24.40
C ALA A 102 -2.16 -5.10 25.48
N SER A 103 -1.41 -4.05 25.19
CA SER A 103 -1.17 -3.00 26.16
C SER A 103 -2.35 -2.03 26.31
N ARG A 104 -3.23 -2.01 25.35
CA ARG A 104 -4.29 -1.04 25.36
C ARG A 104 -5.52 -1.44 26.09
N SER A 105 -5.65 -2.40 26.45
CA SER A 105 -6.95 -2.69 26.98
C SER A 105 -7.28 -2.17 28.29
N THR A 106 -6.94 -1.03 27.73
CA THR A 106 -7.37 -0.82 28.31
C THR A 106 -8.02 -0.37 28.64
N ASN A 107 -7.93 0.11 28.37
CA ASN A 107 -8.52 0.34 28.38
C ASN A 107 -9.24 0.41 28.53
N GLY A 108 -9.24 0.69 28.49
CA GLY A 108 -9.79 0.42 28.19
C GLY A 108 -10.55 0.57 28.39
N PRO A 109 -10.92 0.71 28.56
CA PRO A 109 -11.66 0.57 28.37
C PRO A 109 -12.37 0.48 28.35
N LYS A 110 -12.24 0.53 28.06
CA LYS A 110 -12.74 0.16 27.57
C LYS A 110 -13.46 -0.09 27.30
N VAL A 111 -13.21 0.12 27.36
CA VAL A 111 -13.74 -0.45 26.77
C VAL A 111 -14.51 -0.80 26.67
N ARG A 112 -14.56 -0.69 26.37
CA ARG A 112 -15.10 -1.31 25.97
C ARG A 112 -15.84 -1.71 25.82
N ARG A 113 -15.60 -1.63 25.75
CA ARG A 113 -16.04 -2.25 25.44
C ARG A 113 -16.69 -2.67 25.27
N ARG A 114 -16.60 -2.67 25.08
CA ARG A 114 -16.77 -3.16 24.94
C ARG A 114 -17.33 -3.44 24.95
#